data_548ae4294b8f5ff8c49f41a22733625f
#
_entry.id   548ae4294b8f5ff8c49f41a22733625f
#
_cell.length_a   1.000
_cell.length_b   1.000
_cell.length_c   1.000
_cell.angle_alpha   90.00
_cell.angle_beta   90.00
_cell.angle_gamma   90.00
#
_symmetry.space_group_name_H-M   'P 1'
#
loop_
_entity.id
_entity.type
_entity.pdbx_description
1 polymer ?
#
loop_
_entity_poly.entity_id
_entity_poly.type
_entity_poly.pdbx_seq_one_letter_code
_entity_poly.pdbx_strand_id
1 'polypeptide(L)'
;MATMTARLVPITDVCEVERAKGGKTYPAGTCYVTLSAAHDTVLRLSEDGMIESRYAALIPRDGAEADYIKVVLDRAFPRWLESHRTTINLKFEELATLYVEWHDDRKQRREVVEASRRMDELMEAERKTIEGLKCLKSYMLLRMFI
;
A
#
# COMPACT_ATOMS: atom_id res chain seq x y z
N MET A 1 -18.23 22.96 3.16
CA MET A 1 -17.50 21.69 3.00
C MET A 1 -17.41 20.98 4.34
N ALA A 2 -17.84 19.74 4.39
CA ALA A 2 -17.56 18.92 5.57
C ALA A 2 -16.07 18.69 5.67
N THR A 3 -15.46 19.06 6.81
CA THR A 3 -14.05 18.82 7.06
C THR A 3 -13.85 17.32 7.23
N MET A 4 -13.00 16.71 6.41
CA MET A 4 -12.60 15.32 6.59
C MET A 4 -11.79 15.21 7.86
N THR A 5 -12.30 14.47 8.82
CA THR A 5 -11.63 14.27 10.11
C THR A 5 -11.14 12.83 10.17
N ALA A 6 -9.83 12.66 10.23
CA ALA A 6 -9.22 11.36 10.45
C ALA A 6 -8.67 11.29 11.88
N ARG A 7 -8.76 10.11 12.47
CA ARG A 7 -8.12 9.81 13.74
C ARG A 7 -7.10 8.69 13.55
N LEU A 8 -6.08 8.64 14.39
CA LEU A 8 -5.09 7.57 14.36
C LEU A 8 -5.63 6.35 15.13
N VAL A 9 -5.62 5.20 14.48
CA VAL A 9 -5.99 3.93 15.11
C VAL A 9 -4.87 2.90 14.89
N PRO A 10 -4.65 1.98 15.85
CA PRO A 10 -3.71 0.88 15.62
C PRO A 10 -4.19 0.02 14.45
N ILE A 11 -3.26 -0.47 13.65
CA ILE A 11 -3.60 -1.33 12.52
C ILE A 11 -4.35 -2.59 12.97
N THR A 12 -4.10 -3.06 14.18
CA THR A 12 -4.77 -4.23 14.75
C THR A 12 -6.25 -4.03 15.03
N ASP A 13 -6.73 -2.78 15.10
CA ASP A 13 -8.15 -2.48 15.27
C ASP A 13 -8.94 -2.67 13.97
N VAL A 14 -8.29 -2.46 12.83
CA VAL A 14 -8.95 -2.50 11.51
C VAL A 14 -8.55 -3.69 10.66
N CYS A 15 -7.44 -4.34 11.00
CA CYS A 15 -6.94 -5.54 10.34
C CYS A 15 -6.57 -6.61 11.34
N GLU A 16 -6.78 -7.86 10.96
CA GLU A 16 -6.16 -8.99 11.62
C GLU A 16 -4.74 -9.13 11.07
N VAL A 17 -3.75 -9.03 11.95
CA VAL A 17 -2.33 -9.07 11.58
C VAL A 17 -1.76 -10.40 11.97
N GLU A 18 -1.22 -11.15 11.01
CA GLU A 18 -0.55 -12.42 11.29
C GLU A 18 0.65 -12.60 10.37
N ARG A 19 1.60 -13.40 10.82
CA ARG A 19 2.67 -13.84 9.96
C ARG A 19 2.09 -14.83 8.95
N ALA A 20 2.35 -14.62 7.67
CA ALA A 20 1.80 -15.48 6.62
C ALA A 20 2.24 -16.93 6.83
N LYS A 21 1.28 -17.85 6.68
CA LYS A 21 1.51 -19.29 6.82
C LYS A 21 1.53 -19.93 5.44
N GLY A 22 2.55 -20.73 5.17
CA GLY A 22 2.61 -21.52 3.96
C GLY A 22 1.41 -22.48 3.87
N GLY A 23 0.78 -22.54 2.69
CA GLY A 23 -0.37 -23.40 2.45
C GLY A 23 -1.73 -22.86 2.90
N LYS A 24 -1.78 -21.71 3.59
CA LYS A 24 -3.02 -21.04 3.94
C LYS A 24 -3.48 -20.16 2.81
N THR A 25 -4.77 -20.23 2.47
CA THR A 25 -5.39 -19.34 1.49
C THR A 25 -5.95 -18.09 2.18
N TYR A 26 -5.55 -16.93 1.69
CA TYR A 26 -6.03 -15.64 2.19
C TYR A 26 -7.07 -15.06 1.23
N PRO A 27 -8.08 -14.32 1.76
CA PRO A 27 -9.11 -13.74 0.91
C PRO A 27 -8.57 -12.59 0.05
N ALA A 28 -9.24 -12.33 -1.05
CA ALA A 28 -8.96 -11.17 -1.89
C ALA A 28 -9.03 -9.88 -1.07
N GLY A 29 -8.14 -8.94 -1.35
CA GLY A 29 -8.05 -7.69 -0.61
C GLY A 29 -7.11 -7.74 0.60
N THR A 30 -6.58 -8.92 0.98
CA THR A 30 -5.56 -9.02 2.02
C THR A 30 -4.30 -8.30 1.57
N CYS A 31 -3.83 -7.36 2.40
CA CYS A 31 -2.55 -6.70 2.18
C CYS A 31 -1.43 -7.49 2.83
N TYR A 32 -0.24 -7.41 2.28
CA TYR A 32 0.93 -8.05 2.88
C TYR A 32 2.18 -7.20 2.69
N VAL A 33 3.05 -7.23 3.67
CA VAL A 33 4.28 -6.45 3.70
C VAL A 33 5.47 -7.33 4.00
N THR A 34 6.62 -6.98 3.45
CA THR A 34 7.87 -7.68 3.72
C THR A 34 8.39 -7.29 5.10
N LEU A 35 8.84 -8.26 5.88
CA LEU A 35 9.50 -8.02 7.18
C LEU A 35 10.99 -7.71 6.98
N SER A 36 11.27 -6.79 6.06
CA SER A 36 12.64 -6.36 5.74
C SER A 36 12.68 -4.84 5.65
N ALA A 37 13.66 -4.23 6.28
CA ALA A 37 13.86 -2.79 6.23
C ALA A 37 14.21 -2.24 4.83
N ALA A 38 14.51 -3.12 3.87
CA ALA A 38 14.86 -2.73 2.51
C ALA A 38 13.65 -2.42 1.62
N HIS A 39 12.45 -2.86 1.98
CA HIS A 39 11.24 -2.74 1.15
C HIS A 39 10.11 -2.07 1.90
N ASP A 40 9.64 -0.96 1.37
CA ASP A 40 8.54 -0.16 1.94
C ASP A 40 7.20 -0.34 1.19
N THR A 41 7.15 -1.26 0.23
CA THR A 41 5.98 -1.49 -0.60
C THR A 41 4.95 -2.35 0.10
N VAL A 42 3.71 -1.90 0.10
CA VAL A 42 2.55 -2.69 0.53
C VAL A 42 1.97 -3.39 -0.68
N LEU A 43 1.86 -4.70 -0.62
CA LEU A 43 1.26 -5.51 -1.68
C LEU A 43 -0.15 -5.93 -1.29
N ARG A 44 -0.97 -6.27 -2.28
CA ARG A 44 -2.37 -6.65 -2.07
C ARG A 44 -2.74 -7.83 -2.96
N LEU A 45 -3.50 -8.77 -2.43
CA LEU A 45 -4.08 -9.85 -3.22
C LEU A 45 -5.28 -9.34 -4.01
N SER A 46 -5.25 -9.52 -5.33
CA SER A 46 -6.37 -9.20 -6.22
C SER A 46 -7.46 -10.28 -6.21
N GLU A 47 -7.09 -11.49 -5.84
CA GLU A 47 -7.98 -12.65 -5.74
C GLU A 47 -7.52 -13.52 -4.55
N ASP A 48 -8.36 -14.47 -4.16
CA ASP A 48 -7.99 -15.42 -3.10
C ASP A 48 -6.72 -16.17 -3.49
N GLY A 49 -5.76 -16.24 -2.58
CA GLY A 49 -4.47 -16.85 -2.87
C GLY A 49 -3.60 -17.05 -1.65
N MET A 50 -2.42 -17.61 -1.87
CA MET A 50 -1.44 -17.86 -0.83
C MET A 50 -0.42 -16.73 -0.73
N ILE A 51 0.09 -16.50 0.47
CA ILE A 51 1.14 -15.53 0.76
C ILE A 51 2.33 -16.29 1.33
N GLU A 52 3.53 -16.00 0.84
CA GLU A 52 4.76 -16.63 1.32
C GLU A 52 5.02 -16.28 2.80
N SER A 53 5.63 -17.20 3.53
CA SER A 53 5.88 -17.06 4.98
C SER A 53 6.81 -15.90 5.36
N ARG A 54 7.52 -15.33 4.41
CA ARG A 54 8.39 -14.16 4.64
C ARG A 54 7.62 -12.85 4.82
N TYR A 55 6.33 -12.86 4.51
CA TYR A 55 5.47 -11.67 4.61
C TYR A 55 4.64 -11.68 5.90
N ALA A 56 4.23 -10.50 6.32
CA ALA A 56 3.17 -10.33 7.31
C ALA A 56 1.86 -10.04 6.56
N ALA A 57 0.81 -10.77 6.87
CA ALA A 57 -0.51 -10.61 6.29
C ALA A 57 -1.37 -9.68 7.15
N LEU A 58 -2.06 -8.76 6.48
CA LEU A 58 -2.95 -7.76 7.06
C LEU A 58 -4.33 -7.99 6.46
N ILE A 59 -5.18 -8.72 7.17
CA ILE A 59 -6.50 -9.12 6.70
C ILE A 59 -7.52 -8.08 7.20
N PRO A 60 -8.22 -7.35 6.30
CA PRO A 60 -9.22 -6.37 6.74
C PRO A 60 -10.31 -7.03 7.60
N ARG A 61 -10.63 -6.40 8.72
CA ARG A 61 -11.73 -6.85 9.59
C ARG A 61 -13.08 -6.45 8.98
N ASP A 62 -14.16 -7.04 9.49
CA ASP A 62 -15.51 -6.67 9.09
C ASP A 62 -15.76 -5.17 9.28
N GLY A 63 -16.32 -4.54 8.25
CA GLY A 63 -16.55 -3.10 8.23
C GLY A 63 -15.37 -2.25 7.77
N ALA A 64 -14.21 -2.85 7.53
CA ALA A 64 -13.05 -2.18 6.95
C ALA A 64 -12.95 -2.54 5.46
N GLU A 65 -13.12 -1.55 4.60
CA GLU A 65 -13.02 -1.76 3.15
C GLU A 65 -11.56 -2.00 2.75
N ALA A 66 -11.32 -3.07 1.99
CA ALA A 66 -9.97 -3.45 1.56
C ALA A 66 -9.27 -2.35 0.76
N ASP A 67 -10.00 -1.64 -0.08
CA ASP A 67 -9.45 -0.53 -0.88
C ASP A 67 -8.97 0.62 0.00
N TYR A 68 -9.73 0.95 1.03
CA TYR A 68 -9.37 1.99 1.98
C TYR A 68 -8.16 1.59 2.82
N ILE A 69 -8.12 0.35 3.29
CA ILE A 69 -6.97 -0.21 4.03
C ILE A 69 -5.69 -0.10 3.20
N LYS A 70 -5.75 -0.43 1.91
CA LYS A 70 -4.59 -0.30 1.03
C LYS A 70 -4.09 1.15 0.95
N VAL A 71 -4.99 2.11 0.81
CA VAL A 71 -4.64 3.54 0.73
C VAL A 71 -3.96 4.01 2.01
N VAL A 72 -4.53 3.70 3.17
CA VAL A 72 -3.96 4.15 4.44
C VAL A 72 -2.65 3.45 4.79
N LEU A 73 -2.49 2.19 4.39
CA LEU A 73 -1.23 1.46 4.54
C LEU A 73 -0.13 2.03 3.63
N ASP A 74 -0.44 2.33 2.38
CA ASP A 74 0.52 2.93 1.45
C ASP A 74 1.07 4.26 1.99
N ARG A 75 0.26 4.98 2.76
CA ARG A 75 0.66 6.22 3.39
C ARG A 75 1.44 6.01 4.70
N ALA A 76 0.98 5.11 5.54
CA ALA A 76 1.50 4.95 6.90
C ALA A 76 2.73 4.04 6.96
N PHE A 77 2.77 2.97 6.19
CA PHE A 77 3.81 1.95 6.28
C PHE A 77 5.21 2.48 5.97
N PRO A 78 5.45 3.24 4.89
CA PRO A 78 6.78 3.77 4.62
C PRO A 78 7.33 4.66 5.74
N ARG A 79 6.48 5.49 6.34
CA ARG A 79 6.86 6.37 7.47
C ARG A 79 7.17 5.57 8.72
N TRP A 80 6.36 4.58 9.02
CA TRP A 80 6.60 3.69 10.15
C TRP A 80 7.89 2.90 9.97
N LEU A 81 8.13 2.38 8.77
CA LEU A 81 9.33 1.63 8.43
C LEU A 81 10.58 2.50 8.61
N GLU A 82 10.54 3.75 8.18
CA GLU A 82 11.66 4.68 8.34
C GLU A 82 12.05 4.87 9.80
N SER A 83 11.07 4.97 10.70
CA SER A 83 11.31 5.09 12.13
C SER A 83 11.80 3.80 12.79
N HIS A 84 11.66 2.65 12.13
CA HIS A 84 12.03 1.32 12.63
C HIS A 84 13.23 0.69 11.91
N ARG A 85 13.93 1.44 11.06
CA ARG A 85 15.11 0.98 10.30
C ARG A 85 16.39 0.81 11.13
N THR A 86 16.28 0.32 12.32
CA THR A 86 17.44 0.07 13.18
C THR A 86 18.09 -1.29 12.96
N THR A 87 17.38 -2.20 12.28
CA THR A 87 17.84 -3.58 11.98
C THR A 87 17.48 -3.96 10.55
N ILE A 88 18.20 -4.93 10.00
CA ILE A 88 17.95 -5.43 8.64
C ILE A 88 16.60 -6.13 8.54
N ASN A 89 16.21 -6.84 9.61
CA ASN A 89 14.94 -7.55 9.68
C ASN A 89 14.03 -6.90 10.73
N LEU A 90 12.78 -6.63 10.32
CA LEU A 90 11.76 -6.13 11.23
C LEU A 90 11.19 -7.28 12.06
N LYS A 91 10.92 -7.01 13.32
CA LYS A 91 10.20 -7.96 14.18
C LYS A 91 8.71 -7.86 13.88
N PHE A 92 8.07 -9.02 13.68
CA PHE A 92 6.65 -9.09 13.43
C PHE A 92 5.83 -8.38 14.52
N GLU A 93 6.23 -8.51 15.78
CA GLU A 93 5.54 -7.91 16.93
C GLU A 93 5.52 -6.38 16.88
N GLU A 94 6.49 -5.76 16.22
CA GLU A 94 6.55 -4.31 16.08
C GLU A 94 5.44 -3.75 15.18
N LEU A 95 4.83 -4.57 14.32
CA LEU A 95 3.69 -4.15 13.52
C LEU A 95 2.49 -3.71 14.34
N ALA A 96 2.35 -4.17 15.57
CA ALA A 96 1.30 -3.70 16.47
C ALA A 96 1.43 -2.22 16.82
N THR A 97 2.61 -1.62 16.62
CA THR A 97 2.85 -0.19 16.82
C THR A 97 2.52 0.67 15.61
N LEU A 98 2.12 0.06 14.49
CA LEU A 98 1.72 0.77 13.29
C LEU A 98 0.34 1.39 13.48
N TYR A 99 0.26 2.71 13.34
CA TYR A 99 -0.98 3.47 13.38
C TYR A 99 -1.33 3.98 11.99
N VAL A 100 -2.61 3.90 11.66
CA VAL A 100 -3.13 4.38 10.37
C VAL A 100 -4.18 5.47 10.60
N GLU A 101 -4.29 6.37 9.64
CA GLU A 101 -5.36 7.37 9.64
C GLU A 101 -6.68 6.68 9.29
N TRP A 102 -7.70 6.90 10.11
CA TRP A 102 -9.01 6.30 9.94
C TRP A 102 -10.11 7.36 9.90
N HIS A 103 -10.92 7.31 8.86
CA HIS A 103 -12.14 8.11 8.75
C HIS A 103 -13.32 7.26 9.23
N ASP A 104 -14.04 7.73 10.24
CA ASP A 104 -15.17 6.97 10.79
C ASP A 104 -16.36 6.93 9.84
N ASP A 105 -16.55 7.99 9.04
CA ASP A 105 -17.61 8.05 8.05
C ASP A 105 -17.25 7.23 6.80
N ARG A 106 -18.11 6.27 6.48
CA ARG A 106 -17.97 5.42 5.31
C ARG A 106 -17.93 6.21 4.00
N LYS A 107 -18.68 7.30 3.90
CA LYS A 107 -18.68 8.17 2.73
C LYS A 107 -17.32 8.83 2.56
N GLN A 108 -16.72 9.32 3.63
CA GLN A 108 -15.38 9.90 3.59
C GLN A 108 -14.32 8.87 3.17
N ARG A 109 -14.44 7.63 3.65
CA ARG A 109 -13.53 6.56 3.20
C ARG A 109 -13.63 6.30 1.71
N ARG A 110 -14.83 6.29 1.15
CA ARG A 110 -15.03 6.16 -0.30
C ARG A 110 -14.44 7.32 -1.08
N GLU A 111 -14.59 8.53 -0.59
CA GLU A 111 -14.01 9.74 -1.20
C GLU A 111 -12.48 9.68 -1.22
N VAL A 112 -11.87 9.20 -0.14
CA VAL A 112 -10.41 9.00 -0.07
C VAL A 112 -9.93 7.98 -1.09
N VAL A 113 -10.61 6.85 -1.20
CA VAL A 113 -10.28 5.80 -2.18
C VAL A 113 -10.40 6.34 -3.61
N GLU A 114 -11.48 7.05 -3.91
CA GLU A 114 -11.70 7.61 -5.24
C GLU A 114 -10.65 8.67 -5.61
N ALA A 115 -10.29 9.53 -4.66
CA ALA A 115 -9.23 10.53 -4.87
C ALA A 115 -7.88 9.86 -5.12
N SER A 116 -7.54 8.83 -4.36
CA SER A 116 -6.32 8.06 -4.54
C SER A 116 -6.27 7.38 -5.92
N ARG A 117 -7.37 6.77 -6.33
CA ARG A 117 -7.48 6.13 -7.64
C ARG A 117 -7.26 7.13 -8.78
N ARG A 118 -7.85 8.32 -8.69
CA ARG A 118 -7.66 9.38 -9.69
C ARG A 118 -6.22 9.86 -9.75
N MET A 119 -5.57 10.01 -8.60
CA MET A 119 -4.15 10.39 -8.57
C MET A 119 -3.27 9.32 -9.22
N ASP A 120 -3.52 8.05 -8.95
CA ASP A 120 -2.76 6.95 -9.55
C ASP A 120 -2.94 6.91 -11.06
N GLU A 121 -4.15 7.14 -11.56
CA GLU A 121 -4.43 7.23 -13.01
C GLU A 121 -3.67 8.39 -13.66
N LEU A 122 -3.65 9.57 -13.02
CA LEU A 122 -2.91 10.73 -13.51
C LEU A 122 -1.40 10.47 -13.54
N MET A 123 -0.86 9.87 -12.49
CA MET A 123 0.56 9.51 -12.41
C MET A 123 0.94 8.52 -13.50
N GLU A 124 0.10 7.53 -13.77
CA GLU A 124 0.33 6.54 -14.82
C GLU A 124 0.29 7.19 -16.22
N ALA A 125 -0.65 8.11 -16.45
CA ALA A 125 -0.73 8.85 -17.72
C ALA A 125 0.51 9.71 -17.95
N GLU A 126 1.00 10.40 -16.92
CA GLU A 126 2.24 11.17 -16.98
C GLU A 126 3.47 10.30 -17.24
N ARG A 127 3.55 9.14 -16.57
CA ARG A 127 4.63 8.18 -16.77
C ARG A 127 4.71 7.73 -18.23
N LYS A 128 3.56 7.41 -18.84
CA LYS A 128 3.49 7.03 -20.26
C LYS A 128 3.91 8.17 -21.19
N THR A 129 3.53 9.40 -20.87
CA THR A 129 3.94 10.58 -21.63
C THR A 129 5.46 10.77 -21.56
N ILE A 130 6.06 10.65 -20.39
CA ILE A 130 7.51 10.75 -20.19
C ILE A 130 8.24 9.66 -20.97
N GLU A 131 7.77 8.44 -20.94
CA GLU A 131 8.36 7.33 -21.72
C GLU A 131 8.28 7.58 -23.22
N GLY A 132 7.13 8.05 -23.70
CA GLY A 132 6.96 8.44 -25.11
C GLY A 132 7.95 9.53 -25.55
N LEU A 133 8.14 10.54 -24.71
CA LEU A 133 9.11 11.60 -24.96
C LEU A 133 10.55 11.11 -24.96
N LYS A 134 10.91 10.19 -24.07
CA LYS A 134 12.23 9.56 -24.05
C LYS A 134 12.49 8.76 -25.31
N CYS A 135 11.52 8.00 -25.78
CA CYS A 135 11.60 7.25 -27.03
C CYS A 135 11.79 8.18 -28.23
N LEU A 136 11.02 9.27 -28.30
CA LEU A 136 11.13 10.27 -29.35
C LEU A 136 12.52 10.92 -29.34
N LYS A 137 13.01 11.28 -28.18
CA LYS A 137 14.37 11.85 -28.02
C LYS A 137 15.43 10.89 -28.56
N SER A 138 15.37 9.62 -28.17
CA SER A 138 16.31 8.60 -28.65
C SER A 138 16.26 8.43 -30.16
N TYR A 139 15.05 8.40 -30.73
CA TYR A 139 14.86 8.29 -32.17
C TYR A 139 15.46 9.51 -32.91
N MET A 140 15.21 10.72 -32.43
CA MET A 140 15.74 11.94 -33.04
C MET A 140 17.27 11.97 -32.97
N LEU A 141 17.86 11.61 -31.83
CA LEU A 141 19.31 11.57 -31.67
C LEU A 141 19.97 10.56 -32.62
N LEU A 142 19.35 9.38 -32.78
CA LEU A 142 19.81 8.39 -33.76
C LEU A 142 19.87 8.94 -35.18
N ARG A 143 18.85 9.71 -35.56
CA ARG A 143 18.78 10.33 -36.91
C ARG A 143 19.77 11.48 -37.09
N MET A 144 20.10 12.20 -36.03
CA MET A 144 21.01 13.33 -36.09
C MET A 144 22.48 12.93 -36.20
N PHE A 145 22.84 11.73 -35.77
CA PHE A 145 24.23 11.24 -35.70
C PHE A 145 24.52 10.05 -36.59
N ILE A 146 23.69 9.76 -37.55
CA ILE A 146 23.93 8.72 -38.55
C ILE A 146 24.79 9.29 -39.69
#